data_bc6968681ab4b31fdef0d02766ab079c
#
_entry.id   bc6968681ab4b31fdef0d02766ab079c
#
_cell.length_a   1.000
_cell.length_b   1.000
_cell.length_c   1.000
_cell.angle_alpha   90.00
_cell.angle_beta   90.00
_cell.angle_gamma   90.00
#
_symmetry.space_group_name_H-M   'P 1'
#
loop_
_entity.id
_entity.type
_entity.pdbx_description
1 polymer ?
#
loop_
_entity_poly.entity_id
_entity_poly.type
_entity_poly.pdbx_seq_one_letter_code
_entity_poly.pdbx_strand_id
1 'polypeptide(L)'
;LGSGTDLRISHNGTNSLIDNYTGHLIISNNSDNSDIIFQNDDGSGGLATYFKLDGSHSGNPITLFPDNSQLHFGDGFDFRITHDGSQSILNNQTGNLEIVNNSDDGDIFLKSDAGDGTTTPYIQLDGSEVSTKILTQKVMIPNLPTSDPSNAGQLWNDSGTLKISAG
;
A
#
# COMPACT_ATOMS: atom_id res chain seq x y z
N LEU A 1 4.96 -33.46 20.41
CA LEU A 1 5.94 -32.78 21.23
C LEU A 1 5.24 -32.06 22.39
N GLY A 2 5.86 -32.02 23.58
CA GLY A 2 5.26 -31.50 24.82
C GLY A 2 4.70 -32.62 25.72
N SER A 3 4.14 -32.25 26.88
CA SER A 3 3.60 -33.21 27.87
C SER A 3 2.19 -33.75 27.50
N GLY A 4 1.59 -33.21 26.44
CA GLY A 4 0.35 -33.67 25.79
C GLY A 4 0.53 -33.65 24.28
N THR A 5 -0.49 -33.24 23.55
CA THR A 5 -0.39 -32.96 22.10
C THR A 5 -0.25 -31.47 21.84
N ASP A 6 0.67 -30.79 22.55
CA ASP A 6 0.81 -29.34 22.54
C ASP A 6 1.31 -28.83 21.18
N LEU A 7 2.26 -29.55 20.55
CA LEU A 7 2.73 -29.30 19.18
C LEU A 7 2.71 -30.60 18.39
N ARG A 8 2.06 -30.60 17.23
CA ARG A 8 2.01 -31.72 16.30
C ARG A 8 2.55 -31.37 14.95
N ILE A 9 3.48 -32.15 14.41
CA ILE A 9 3.89 -32.14 13.00
C ILE A 9 3.41 -33.44 12.39
N SER A 10 2.58 -33.39 11.37
CA SER A 10 1.92 -34.57 10.80
C SER A 10 1.71 -34.43 9.28
N HIS A 11 1.52 -35.58 8.62
CA HIS A 11 1.07 -35.66 7.24
C HIS A 11 -0.13 -36.61 7.19
N ASN A 12 -1.23 -36.21 6.58
CA ASN A 12 -2.49 -36.94 6.55
C ASN A 12 -2.73 -37.69 5.23
N GLY A 13 -1.71 -37.85 4.39
CA GLY A 13 -1.81 -38.42 3.05
C GLY A 13 -1.99 -37.39 1.94
N THR A 14 -2.36 -36.14 2.31
CA THR A 14 -2.55 -35.02 1.38
C THR A 14 -1.77 -33.79 1.84
N ASN A 15 -1.93 -33.40 3.11
CA ASN A 15 -1.37 -32.17 3.66
C ASN A 15 -0.34 -32.46 4.75
N SER A 16 0.72 -31.66 4.80
CA SER A 16 1.65 -31.54 5.91
C SER A 16 1.19 -30.40 6.83
N LEU A 17 1.10 -30.67 8.13
CA LEU A 17 0.56 -29.75 9.12
C LEU A 17 1.53 -29.53 10.27
N ILE A 18 1.57 -28.28 10.75
CA ILE A 18 2.20 -27.90 12.02
C ILE A 18 1.10 -27.30 12.87
N ASP A 19 0.62 -28.07 13.87
CA ASP A 19 -0.49 -27.68 14.74
C ASP A 19 0.05 -27.35 16.13
N ASN A 20 -0.19 -26.12 16.60
CA ASN A 20 0.10 -25.69 17.97
C ASN A 20 -1.20 -25.53 18.75
N TYR A 21 -1.35 -26.27 19.85
CA TYR A 21 -2.58 -26.29 20.64
C TYR A 21 -2.49 -25.45 21.91
N THR A 22 -1.29 -25.05 22.34
CA THR A 22 -1.08 -24.27 23.57
C THR A 22 0.00 -23.22 23.38
N GLY A 23 -0.22 -22.01 23.89
CA GLY A 23 0.73 -20.90 23.81
C GLY A 23 0.95 -20.39 22.38
N HIS A 24 2.09 -19.73 22.16
CA HIS A 24 2.46 -19.18 20.86
C HIS A 24 3.25 -20.19 20.03
N LEU A 25 3.03 -20.24 18.71
CA LEU A 25 3.96 -20.85 17.77
C LEU A 25 4.99 -19.78 17.37
N ILE A 26 6.24 -19.96 17.77
CA ILE A 26 7.34 -19.05 17.45
C ILE A 26 8.25 -19.76 16.46
N ILE A 27 8.44 -19.12 15.29
CA ILE A 27 9.40 -19.55 14.27
C ILE A 27 10.50 -18.50 14.23
N SER A 28 11.71 -18.86 14.69
CA SER A 28 12.83 -17.93 14.77
C SER A 28 14.07 -18.52 14.11
N ASN A 29 14.81 -17.66 13.40
CA ASN A 29 16.16 -17.95 12.92
C ASN A 29 17.14 -17.09 13.71
N ASN A 30 18.01 -17.74 14.51
CA ASN A 30 18.99 -17.07 15.36
C ASN A 30 20.39 -16.96 14.70
N SER A 31 20.48 -17.38 13.44
CA SER A 31 21.73 -17.24 12.68
C SER A 31 21.90 -15.78 12.20
N ASP A 32 23.07 -15.20 12.49
CA ASP A 32 23.35 -13.82 12.09
C ASP A 32 23.28 -13.65 10.57
N ASN A 33 22.67 -12.54 10.12
CA ASN A 33 22.44 -12.20 8.70
C ASN A 33 21.68 -13.25 7.88
N SER A 34 20.87 -14.10 8.51
CA SER A 34 20.10 -15.15 7.84
C SER A 34 18.60 -14.89 7.94
N ASP A 35 17.86 -15.28 6.92
CA ASP A 35 16.45 -14.99 6.73
C ASP A 35 15.54 -16.15 7.16
N ILE A 36 14.26 -15.85 7.41
CA ILE A 36 13.17 -16.82 7.31
C ILE A 36 12.47 -16.57 5.99
N ILE A 37 12.46 -17.56 5.09
CA ILE A 37 12.01 -17.41 3.70
C ILE A 37 10.76 -18.25 3.47
N PHE A 38 9.73 -17.65 2.87
CA PHE A 38 8.50 -18.32 2.47
C PHE A 38 8.47 -18.46 0.96
N GLN A 39 8.46 -19.70 0.49
CA GLN A 39 8.48 -20.08 -0.93
C GLN A 39 7.32 -21.00 -1.24
N ASN A 40 6.86 -20.92 -2.47
CA ASN A 40 5.89 -21.84 -3.05
C ASN A 40 6.16 -21.99 -4.55
N ASP A 41 5.46 -22.94 -5.18
CA ASP A 41 5.45 -23.12 -6.64
C ASP A 41 5.14 -21.79 -7.37
N ASP A 42 5.86 -21.53 -8.45
CA ASP A 42 5.69 -20.32 -9.27
C ASP A 42 4.61 -20.46 -10.35
N GLY A 43 3.90 -21.59 -10.37
CA GLY A 43 2.91 -21.92 -11.40
C GLY A 43 3.52 -22.50 -12.68
N SER A 44 4.85 -22.70 -12.72
CA SER A 44 5.60 -23.21 -13.89
C SER A 44 6.50 -24.38 -13.53
N GLY A 45 6.41 -24.90 -12.31
CA GLY A 45 7.18 -26.02 -11.76
C GLY A 45 8.51 -25.60 -11.11
N GLY A 46 8.74 -24.30 -10.90
CA GLY A 46 9.80 -23.73 -10.10
C GLY A 46 9.36 -23.30 -8.71
N LEU A 47 10.29 -22.75 -7.91
CA LEU A 47 10.02 -22.12 -6.62
C LEU A 47 10.21 -20.61 -6.72
N ALA A 48 9.22 -19.85 -6.24
CA ALA A 48 9.32 -18.42 -6.05
C ALA A 48 9.31 -18.04 -4.57
N THR A 49 10.07 -17.03 -4.19
CA THR A 49 9.96 -16.40 -2.87
C THR A 49 8.79 -15.43 -2.88
N TYR A 50 7.81 -15.70 -2.03
CA TYR A 50 6.65 -14.82 -1.87
C TYR A 50 6.96 -13.65 -0.95
N PHE A 51 7.61 -13.93 0.17
CA PHE A 51 8.15 -12.93 1.10
C PHE A 51 9.21 -13.55 2.01
N LYS A 52 9.98 -12.71 2.69
CA LYS A 52 10.94 -13.13 3.71
C LYS A 52 10.98 -12.17 4.90
N LEU A 53 11.35 -12.68 6.05
CA LEU A 53 11.81 -11.87 7.17
C LEU A 53 13.32 -11.72 6.99
N ASP A 54 13.78 -10.51 6.70
CA ASP A 54 15.18 -10.24 6.34
C ASP A 54 16.00 -10.00 7.61
N GLY A 55 16.86 -10.95 7.93
CA GLY A 55 17.77 -10.87 9.07
C GLY A 55 19.08 -10.14 8.77
N SER A 56 19.36 -9.80 7.50
CA SER A 56 20.58 -9.12 7.09
C SER A 56 20.47 -7.60 7.08
N HIS A 57 19.23 -7.06 7.17
CA HIS A 57 19.02 -5.62 7.14
C HIS A 57 19.45 -4.95 8.45
N SER A 58 20.40 -4.01 8.36
CA SER A 58 20.83 -3.23 9.52
C SER A 58 19.79 -2.16 9.88
N GLY A 59 19.33 -2.14 11.10
CA GLY A 59 18.35 -1.15 11.59
C GLY A 59 17.04 -1.79 12.03
N ASN A 60 15.94 -1.39 11.45
CA ASN A 60 14.61 -1.93 11.81
C ASN A 60 14.34 -3.28 11.16
N PRO A 61 13.64 -4.20 11.85
CA PRO A 61 13.16 -5.45 11.24
C PRO A 61 12.29 -5.15 10.00
N ILE A 62 12.51 -5.89 8.92
CA ILE A 62 11.71 -5.76 7.70
C ILE A 62 11.12 -7.10 7.25
N THR A 63 9.91 -7.03 6.71
CA THR A 63 9.34 -8.07 5.87
C THR A 63 9.48 -7.63 4.42
N LEU A 64 10.24 -8.39 3.63
CA LEU A 64 10.54 -8.05 2.25
C LEU A 64 9.68 -8.87 1.29
N PHE A 65 8.98 -8.18 0.41
CA PHE A 65 8.30 -8.75 -0.76
C PHE A 65 9.19 -8.46 -1.98
N PRO A 66 9.70 -9.48 -2.69
CA PRO A 66 10.50 -9.27 -3.90
C PRO A 66 9.73 -8.53 -4.99
N ASP A 67 10.44 -7.97 -5.96
CA ASP A 67 9.84 -7.39 -7.16
C ASP A 67 8.90 -8.39 -7.84
N ASN A 68 7.75 -7.91 -8.28
CA ASN A 68 6.65 -8.70 -8.84
C ASN A 68 5.95 -9.64 -7.84
N SER A 69 6.40 -9.75 -6.60
CA SER A 69 5.59 -10.33 -5.54
C SER A 69 4.45 -9.38 -5.17
N GLN A 70 3.24 -9.89 -5.04
CA GLN A 70 2.04 -9.07 -4.87
C GLN A 70 1.34 -9.43 -3.56
N LEU A 71 0.96 -8.40 -2.80
CA LEU A 71 0.09 -8.55 -1.65
C LEU A 71 -1.34 -8.26 -2.08
N HIS A 72 -2.17 -9.30 -2.12
CA HIS A 72 -3.58 -9.20 -2.49
C HIS A 72 -4.49 -9.29 -1.28
N PHE A 73 -5.59 -8.55 -1.34
CA PHE A 73 -6.69 -8.60 -0.39
C PHE A 73 -7.99 -8.83 -1.15
N GLY A 74 -8.90 -9.63 -0.55
CA GLY A 74 -10.16 -10.05 -1.16
C GLY A 74 -10.02 -11.29 -2.06
N ASP A 75 -11.08 -12.11 -2.14
CA ASP A 75 -11.09 -13.37 -2.91
C ASP A 75 -11.04 -13.14 -4.43
N GLY A 76 -11.48 -11.96 -4.88
CA GLY A 76 -11.46 -11.51 -6.29
C GLY A 76 -10.23 -10.70 -6.69
N PHE A 77 -9.16 -10.70 -5.87
CA PHE A 77 -8.00 -9.82 -6.06
C PHE A 77 -8.39 -8.33 -6.04
N ASP A 78 -9.28 -7.96 -5.14
CA ASP A 78 -9.98 -6.67 -5.14
C ASP A 78 -9.06 -5.49 -4.86
N PHE A 79 -8.07 -5.67 -4.01
CA PHE A 79 -7.04 -4.67 -3.71
C PHE A 79 -5.64 -5.28 -3.76
N ARG A 80 -4.68 -4.56 -4.34
CA ARG A 80 -3.31 -5.04 -4.54
C ARG A 80 -2.28 -3.96 -4.22
N ILE A 81 -1.20 -4.39 -3.54
CA ILE A 81 0.03 -3.62 -3.36
C ILE A 81 1.16 -4.38 -4.04
N THR A 82 1.93 -3.72 -4.90
CA THR A 82 3.06 -4.33 -5.62
C THR A 82 4.13 -3.31 -6.00
N HIS A 83 5.37 -3.79 -6.17
CA HIS A 83 6.45 -3.11 -6.88
C HIS A 83 6.95 -4.04 -7.98
N ASP A 84 7.13 -3.53 -9.20
CA ASP A 84 7.49 -4.34 -10.37
C ASP A 84 8.98 -4.21 -10.79
N GLY A 85 9.79 -3.57 -9.95
CA GLY A 85 11.18 -3.20 -10.23
C GLY A 85 11.32 -1.78 -10.81
N SER A 86 10.20 -1.12 -11.10
CA SER A 86 10.15 0.23 -11.66
C SER A 86 9.12 1.11 -10.95
N GLN A 87 7.92 0.59 -10.73
CA GLN A 87 6.79 1.34 -10.17
C GLN A 87 6.20 0.65 -8.94
N SER A 88 5.79 1.47 -7.95
CA SER A 88 4.97 1.03 -6.82
C SER A 88 3.51 1.35 -7.09
N ILE A 89 2.63 0.37 -6.93
CA ILE A 89 1.23 0.46 -7.30
C ILE A 89 0.34 0.04 -6.13
N LEU A 90 -0.61 0.92 -5.75
CA LEU A 90 -1.79 0.57 -4.96
C LEU A 90 -2.97 0.52 -5.94
N ASN A 91 -3.55 -0.66 -6.15
CA ASN A 91 -4.60 -0.87 -7.13
C ASN A 91 -5.86 -1.40 -6.45
N ASN A 92 -6.96 -0.65 -6.53
CA ASN A 92 -8.29 -1.05 -6.10
C ASN A 92 -9.15 -1.38 -7.32
N GLN A 93 -9.68 -2.61 -7.37
CA GLN A 93 -10.44 -3.13 -8.51
C GLN A 93 -11.96 -3.02 -8.29
N THR A 94 -12.40 -3.03 -7.03
CA THR A 94 -13.83 -3.03 -6.69
C THR A 94 -14.12 -2.06 -5.55
N GLY A 95 -15.25 -1.34 -5.62
CA GLY A 95 -15.66 -0.38 -4.61
C GLY A 95 -14.76 0.86 -4.55
N ASN A 96 -14.81 1.57 -3.45
CA ASN A 96 -14.01 2.77 -3.21
C ASN A 96 -12.67 2.43 -2.56
N LEU A 97 -11.63 3.21 -2.88
CA LEU A 97 -10.40 3.25 -2.09
C LEU A 97 -10.50 4.42 -1.11
N GLU A 98 -10.49 4.11 0.17
CA GLU A 98 -10.51 5.12 1.24
C GLU A 98 -9.14 5.19 1.91
N ILE A 99 -8.59 6.41 2.01
CA ILE A 99 -7.38 6.71 2.79
C ILE A 99 -7.82 7.60 3.93
N VAL A 100 -7.84 7.08 5.15
CA VAL A 100 -8.42 7.73 6.32
C VAL A 100 -7.36 7.94 7.40
N ASN A 101 -7.31 9.14 7.96
CA ASN A 101 -6.58 9.45 9.17
C ASN A 101 -7.59 9.75 10.29
N ASN A 102 -7.63 8.89 11.32
CA ASN A 102 -8.55 9.03 12.47
C ASN A 102 -7.90 9.76 13.67
N SER A 103 -6.69 10.27 13.50
CA SER A 103 -6.04 11.06 14.56
C SER A 103 -6.72 12.42 14.67
N ASP A 104 -7.04 12.84 15.90
CA ASP A 104 -7.57 14.16 16.16
C ASP A 104 -6.60 15.24 15.65
N ASP A 105 -7.13 16.22 14.90
CA ASP A 105 -6.34 17.25 14.19
C ASP A 105 -5.26 16.72 13.21
N GLY A 106 -5.26 15.42 12.90
CA GLY A 106 -4.28 14.79 12.03
C GLY A 106 -4.56 15.02 10.54
N ASP A 107 -3.50 15.25 9.76
CA ASP A 107 -3.57 15.54 8.32
C ASP A 107 -3.26 14.34 7.44
N ILE A 108 -3.71 14.40 6.17
CA ILE A 108 -3.22 13.54 5.10
C ILE A 108 -2.44 14.39 4.10
N PHE A 109 -1.18 14.00 3.82
CA PHE A 109 -0.32 14.66 2.85
C PHE A 109 -0.03 13.79 1.65
N LEU A 110 -0.16 14.35 0.43
CA LEU A 110 0.45 13.80 -0.78
C LEU A 110 1.75 14.58 -1.04
N LYS A 111 2.87 13.85 -1.01
CA LYS A 111 4.22 14.41 -1.14
C LYS A 111 4.93 13.81 -2.33
N SER A 112 5.79 14.60 -2.97
CA SER A 112 6.70 14.14 -4.00
C SER A 112 8.05 14.87 -3.89
N ASP A 113 9.04 14.45 -4.67
CA ASP A 113 10.29 15.15 -4.80
C ASP A 113 10.06 16.57 -5.32
N ALA A 114 10.79 17.55 -4.77
CA ALA A 114 10.75 18.95 -5.19
C ALA A 114 11.64 19.25 -6.41
N GLY A 115 12.34 18.25 -6.94
CA GLY A 115 13.33 18.39 -8.01
C GLY A 115 14.74 18.64 -7.50
N ASP A 116 14.97 18.59 -6.21
CA ASP A 116 16.27 18.81 -5.54
C ASP A 116 16.67 17.63 -4.64
N GLY A 117 15.96 16.50 -4.70
CA GLY A 117 16.17 15.33 -3.87
C GLY A 117 15.50 15.42 -2.50
N THR A 118 14.75 16.48 -2.21
CA THR A 118 13.94 16.61 -0.99
C THR A 118 12.46 16.40 -1.31
N THR A 119 11.69 15.85 -0.34
CA THR A 119 10.24 15.69 -0.50
C THR A 119 9.49 16.90 0.07
N THR A 120 8.50 17.37 -0.69
CA THR A 120 7.61 18.45 -0.26
C THR A 120 6.14 18.04 -0.39
N PRO A 121 5.23 18.54 0.47
CA PRO A 121 3.81 18.30 0.30
C PRO A 121 3.24 19.13 -0.85
N TYR A 122 2.42 18.50 -1.69
CA TYR A 122 1.70 19.14 -2.79
C TYR A 122 0.22 19.35 -2.46
N ILE A 123 -0.38 18.36 -1.76
CA ILE A 123 -1.77 18.42 -1.31
C ILE A 123 -1.82 18.04 0.18
N GLN A 124 -2.61 18.76 0.94
CA GLN A 124 -2.91 18.49 2.35
C GLN A 124 -4.43 18.45 2.53
N LEU A 125 -4.91 17.39 3.14
CA LEU A 125 -6.23 17.36 3.79
C LEU A 125 -5.97 17.70 5.25
N ASP A 126 -6.38 18.89 5.66
CA ASP A 126 -6.13 19.44 6.99
C ASP A 126 -7.26 19.04 7.93
N GLY A 127 -6.97 18.22 8.94
CA GLY A 127 -7.95 17.71 9.88
C GLY A 127 -8.41 18.78 10.87
N SER A 128 -7.54 19.71 11.26
CA SER A 128 -7.86 20.76 12.24
C SER A 128 -8.75 21.86 11.65
N GLU A 129 -8.55 22.21 10.36
CA GLU A 129 -9.31 23.26 9.67
C GLU A 129 -10.43 22.71 8.79
N VAL A 130 -10.55 21.38 8.64
CA VAL A 130 -11.49 20.70 7.73
C VAL A 130 -11.36 21.28 6.31
N SER A 131 -10.13 21.43 5.82
CA SER A 131 -9.82 22.08 4.56
C SER A 131 -8.93 21.24 3.66
N THR A 132 -9.04 21.47 2.34
CA THR A 132 -8.09 20.93 1.33
C THR A 132 -7.18 22.05 0.88
N LYS A 133 -5.86 21.88 1.05
CA LYS A 133 -4.84 22.86 0.66
C LYS A 133 -4.02 22.32 -0.51
N ILE A 134 -3.86 23.15 -1.54
CA ILE A 134 -2.91 22.93 -2.64
C ILE A 134 -1.68 23.77 -2.31
N LEU A 135 -0.56 23.12 -1.99
CA LEU A 135 0.63 23.74 -1.41
C LEU A 135 1.71 24.07 -2.46
N THR A 136 1.34 24.16 -3.73
CA THR A 136 2.23 24.47 -4.84
C THR A 136 2.00 25.87 -5.37
N GLN A 137 3.08 26.52 -5.86
CA GLN A 137 2.97 27.84 -6.51
C GLN A 137 2.28 27.79 -7.89
N LYS A 138 2.24 26.61 -8.52
CA LYS A 138 1.71 26.42 -9.87
C LYS A 138 0.64 25.34 -9.87
N VAL A 139 -0.60 25.72 -10.14
CA VAL A 139 -1.72 24.83 -10.38
C VAL A 139 -2.11 24.91 -11.85
N MET A 140 -2.05 23.81 -12.56
CA MET A 140 -2.43 23.72 -13.98
C MET A 140 -3.74 22.92 -14.08
N ILE A 141 -4.75 23.52 -14.74
CA ILE A 141 -6.04 22.87 -15.02
C ILE A 141 -6.26 22.94 -16.56
N PRO A 142 -5.60 22.05 -17.33
CA PRO A 142 -5.51 22.20 -18.79
C PRO A 142 -6.83 21.95 -19.53
N ASN A 143 -7.78 21.24 -18.93
CA ASN A 143 -9.02 20.81 -19.59
C ASN A 143 -10.27 21.51 -19.04
N LEU A 144 -10.15 22.76 -18.59
CA LEU A 144 -11.33 23.55 -18.22
C LEU A 144 -12.24 23.76 -19.42
N PRO A 145 -13.57 23.66 -19.27
CA PRO A 145 -14.52 24.07 -20.31
C PRO A 145 -14.26 25.53 -20.74
N THR A 146 -14.42 25.86 -22.02
CA THR A 146 -14.21 27.22 -22.56
C THR A 146 -15.51 28.00 -22.72
N SER A 147 -16.64 27.41 -22.32
CA SER A 147 -17.95 28.03 -22.18
C SER A 147 -18.56 27.61 -20.86
N ASP A 148 -19.55 28.36 -20.39
CA ASP A 148 -20.27 28.02 -19.15
C ASP A 148 -20.88 26.62 -19.25
N PRO A 149 -20.47 25.66 -18.37
CA PRO A 149 -20.97 24.29 -18.42
C PRO A 149 -22.40 24.12 -17.89
N SER A 150 -23.03 25.19 -17.42
CA SER A 150 -24.35 25.14 -16.78
C SER A 150 -24.45 24.10 -15.65
N ASN A 151 -23.39 23.97 -14.87
CA ASN A 151 -23.28 23.04 -13.74
C ASN A 151 -22.76 23.84 -12.53
N ALA A 152 -23.66 24.14 -11.59
CA ALA A 152 -23.38 25.01 -10.45
C ALA A 152 -22.11 24.56 -9.68
N GLY A 153 -21.19 25.50 -9.45
CA GLY A 153 -19.95 25.27 -8.74
C GLY A 153 -18.78 24.77 -9.62
N GLN A 154 -19.01 24.43 -10.90
CA GLN A 154 -17.94 23.98 -11.79
C GLN A 154 -17.09 25.15 -12.27
N LEU A 155 -15.76 24.97 -12.23
CA LEU A 155 -14.81 25.93 -12.80
C LEU A 155 -14.80 25.86 -14.31
N TRP A 156 -14.63 27.02 -14.99
CA TRP A 156 -14.46 27.11 -16.42
C TRP A 156 -13.59 28.31 -16.81
N ASN A 157 -13.06 28.30 -18.03
CA ASN A 157 -12.18 29.34 -18.57
C ASN A 157 -12.95 30.22 -19.55
N ASP A 158 -13.28 31.43 -19.17
CA ASP A 158 -13.84 32.42 -20.07
C ASP A 158 -12.72 33.27 -20.65
N SER A 159 -12.19 32.82 -21.78
CA SER A 159 -11.18 33.60 -22.56
C SER A 159 -9.97 34.04 -21.70
N GLY A 160 -9.48 33.16 -20.82
CA GLY A 160 -8.36 33.42 -19.92
C GLY A 160 -8.77 33.84 -18.48
N THR A 161 -10.05 34.02 -18.24
CA THR A 161 -10.57 34.33 -16.90
C THR A 161 -11.19 33.07 -16.25
N LEU A 162 -10.71 32.72 -15.07
CA LEU A 162 -11.31 31.61 -14.29
C LEU A 162 -12.66 32.06 -13.71
N LYS A 163 -13.71 31.31 -14.00
CA LYS A 163 -15.06 31.56 -13.51
C LYS A 163 -15.64 30.33 -12.85
N ILE A 164 -16.70 30.53 -12.07
CA ILE A 164 -17.53 29.49 -11.47
C ILE A 164 -18.90 29.57 -12.13
N SER A 165 -19.39 28.44 -12.65
CA SER A 165 -20.74 28.36 -13.21
C SER A 165 -21.80 28.52 -12.12
N ALA A 166 -22.85 29.25 -12.44
CA ALA A 166 -24.00 29.41 -11.55
C ALA A 166 -25.06 28.31 -11.73
N GLY A 167 -24.95 27.50 -12.78
CA GLY A 167 -25.90 26.46 -13.15
C GLY A 167 -26.78 26.87 -14.32
#